data_86d6c0a5984681d3d92b80277c0cb4c6
#
_entry.id   86d6c0a5984681d3d92b80277c0cb4c6
#
_cell.length_a   1.000
_cell.length_b   1.000
_cell.length_c   1.000
_cell.angle_alpha   90.00
_cell.angle_beta   90.00
_cell.angle_gamma   90.00
#
_symmetry.space_group_name_H-M   'P 1'
#
loop_
_entity.id
_entity.type
_entity.pdbx_description
1 polymer ?
#
loop_
_entity_poly.entity_id
_entity_poly.type
_entity_poly.pdbx_seq_one_letter_code
_entity_poly.pdbx_strand_id
1 'polypeptide(L)'
;MRHEQICVSKNEGNVVMTGLFNEVKKHADTDPAEFWAAAAQDVSWIKPATIILDDAKPPFYRWFVGGEINGCYNAVDCHVEAGHGDRTAIIYDSAIIGVKEYISYAELQDWVARCADVLLQNGITYGDRVIIYMPMIPQALVAMLACARIGAVHSVVFGGFAAAELAKRIDDATPKMIITASCGLEPGRVVAYKPLIDDAIELSAHKIDNVLLYQREMCKAAMIDSRDMGLG
;
A
#
# COMPACT_ATOMS: atom_id res chain seq x y z
N MET A 1 20.09 -18.90 8.10
CA MET A 1 19.85 -19.64 6.85
C MET A 1 20.89 -19.23 5.81
N ARG A 2 21.55 -20.21 5.17
CA ARG A 2 22.65 -19.96 4.20
C ARG A 2 22.03 -19.42 2.91
N HIS A 3 22.56 -18.29 2.39
CA HIS A 3 22.28 -17.84 1.05
C HIS A 3 22.96 -18.79 0.05
N GLU A 4 22.26 -19.78 -0.46
CA GLU A 4 22.71 -20.55 -1.61
C GLU A 4 22.42 -19.74 -2.87
N GLN A 5 23.49 -19.47 -3.62
CA GLN A 5 23.45 -18.74 -4.90
C GLN A 5 22.62 -19.53 -5.91
N ILE A 6 21.67 -18.84 -6.55
CA ILE A 6 20.95 -19.35 -7.72
C ILE A 6 21.96 -19.46 -8.88
N CYS A 7 22.39 -20.68 -9.21
CA CYS A 7 23.21 -20.93 -10.38
C CYS A 7 22.31 -21.08 -11.63
N VAL A 8 22.52 -20.20 -12.61
CA VAL A 8 21.86 -20.31 -13.92
C VAL A 8 22.84 -20.97 -14.89
N SER A 9 22.56 -22.19 -15.34
CA SER A 9 23.30 -22.82 -16.43
C SER A 9 22.53 -22.70 -17.75
N LYS A 10 23.20 -22.31 -18.83
CA LYS A 10 22.64 -22.30 -20.19
C LYS A 10 23.01 -23.60 -20.91
N ASN A 11 22.02 -24.38 -21.29
CA ASN A 11 22.20 -25.46 -22.28
C ASN A 11 21.10 -25.33 -23.35
N GLU A 12 21.54 -25.25 -24.62
CA GLU A 12 20.76 -25.38 -25.86
C GLU A 12 19.37 -24.72 -25.85
N GLY A 13 19.34 -23.37 -25.71
CA GLY A 13 18.11 -22.59 -25.96
C GLY A 13 17.03 -22.62 -24.88
N ASN A 14 17.12 -23.52 -23.90
CA ASN A 14 16.23 -23.56 -22.74
C ASN A 14 16.98 -23.11 -21.48
N VAL A 15 16.45 -22.11 -20.79
CA VAL A 15 16.93 -21.75 -19.45
C VAL A 15 16.41 -22.82 -18.49
N VAL A 16 17.26 -23.78 -18.13
CA VAL A 16 16.95 -24.73 -17.05
C VAL A 16 17.31 -24.05 -15.74
N MET A 17 16.30 -23.62 -15.01
CA MET A 17 16.48 -23.18 -13.62
C MET A 17 16.74 -24.43 -12.77
N THR A 18 17.99 -24.61 -12.38
CA THR A 18 18.41 -25.71 -11.48
C THR A 18 18.45 -25.18 -10.04
N GLY A 19 17.98 -25.99 -9.09
CA GLY A 19 18.06 -25.69 -7.66
C GLY A 19 16.70 -25.60 -6.96
N LEU A 20 16.69 -24.99 -5.80
CA LEU A 20 15.56 -24.90 -4.87
C LEU A 20 14.23 -24.43 -5.53
N PHE A 21 14.29 -23.55 -6.53
CA PHE A 21 13.09 -23.06 -7.21
C PHE A 21 12.26 -24.18 -7.85
N ASN A 22 12.90 -25.12 -8.55
CA ASN A 22 12.16 -26.22 -9.21
C ASN A 22 11.51 -27.15 -8.20
N GLU A 23 12.16 -27.39 -7.08
CA GLU A 23 11.62 -28.22 -5.99
C GLU A 23 10.43 -27.55 -5.32
N VAL A 24 10.57 -26.26 -4.98
CA VAL A 24 9.50 -25.43 -4.38
C VAL A 24 8.31 -25.33 -5.34
N LYS A 25 8.58 -25.04 -6.62
CA LYS A 25 7.53 -24.99 -7.65
C LYS A 25 6.81 -26.32 -7.80
N LYS A 26 7.55 -27.42 -7.86
CA LYS A 26 6.96 -28.76 -7.98
C LYS A 26 6.06 -29.09 -6.78
N HIS A 27 6.47 -28.74 -5.56
CA HIS A 27 5.65 -28.93 -4.36
C HIS A 27 4.37 -28.09 -4.46
N ALA A 28 4.47 -26.80 -4.79
CA ALA A 28 3.32 -25.91 -4.94
C ALA A 28 2.34 -26.37 -6.05
N ASP A 29 2.84 -26.94 -7.15
CA ASP A 29 2.01 -27.47 -8.25
C ASP A 29 1.37 -28.82 -7.89
N THR A 30 2.01 -29.64 -7.02
CA THR A 30 1.54 -31.00 -6.71
C THR A 30 0.49 -30.99 -5.61
N ASP A 31 0.71 -30.21 -4.56
CA ASP A 31 -0.23 -30.01 -3.44
C ASP A 31 -0.24 -28.55 -3.01
N PRO A 32 -1.01 -27.71 -3.71
CA PRO A 32 -1.08 -26.28 -3.39
C PRO A 32 -1.66 -26.03 -2.00
N ALA A 33 -2.57 -26.87 -1.50
CA ALA A 33 -3.18 -26.65 -0.19
C ALA A 33 -2.15 -26.89 0.93
N GLU A 34 -1.37 -27.96 0.87
CA GLU A 34 -0.29 -28.23 1.84
C GLU A 34 0.81 -27.17 1.76
N PHE A 35 1.25 -26.82 0.55
CA PHE A 35 2.28 -25.82 0.33
C PHE A 35 1.91 -24.48 0.97
N TRP A 36 0.69 -23.97 0.71
CA TRP A 36 0.24 -22.71 1.26
C TRP A 36 -0.14 -22.79 2.74
N ALA A 37 -0.55 -23.95 3.24
CA ALA A 37 -0.73 -24.17 4.67
C ALA A 37 0.59 -24.02 5.44
N ALA A 38 1.68 -24.56 4.91
CA ALA A 38 3.01 -24.43 5.49
C ALA A 38 3.49 -22.97 5.43
N ALA A 39 3.37 -22.29 4.30
CA ALA A 39 3.75 -20.89 4.15
C ALA A 39 2.93 -19.95 5.05
N ALA A 40 1.66 -20.26 5.30
CA ALA A 40 0.80 -19.48 6.17
C ALA A 40 1.20 -19.49 7.65
N GLN A 41 2.09 -20.39 8.07
CA GLN A 41 2.61 -20.42 9.45
C GLN A 41 3.55 -19.24 9.73
N ASP A 42 4.15 -18.64 8.70
CA ASP A 42 5.00 -17.45 8.83
C ASP A 42 4.19 -16.13 8.94
N VAL A 43 2.86 -16.21 8.83
CA VAL A 43 1.96 -15.06 8.94
C VAL A 43 1.33 -15.01 10.32
N SER A 44 1.29 -13.82 10.90
CA SER A 44 0.60 -13.57 12.17
C SER A 44 -0.90 -13.42 11.94
N TRP A 45 -1.66 -14.44 12.29
CA TRP A 45 -3.13 -14.46 12.13
C TRP A 45 -3.82 -13.91 13.38
N ILE A 46 -4.81 -13.03 13.20
CA ILE A 46 -5.79 -12.69 14.24
C ILE A 46 -6.69 -13.91 14.49
N LYS A 47 -7.11 -14.55 13.38
CA LYS A 47 -7.89 -15.78 13.39
C LYS A 47 -7.37 -16.69 12.29
N PRO A 48 -6.85 -17.88 12.61
CA PRO A 48 -6.39 -18.82 11.59
C PRO A 48 -7.50 -19.25 10.64
N ALA A 49 -7.13 -19.53 9.39
CA ALA A 49 -8.06 -20.05 8.40
C ALA A 49 -8.55 -21.46 8.78
N THR A 50 -9.79 -21.77 8.46
CA THR A 50 -10.38 -23.10 8.65
C THR A 50 -10.19 -24.00 7.44
N ILE A 51 -10.08 -23.43 6.25
CA ILE A 51 -9.84 -24.12 4.98
C ILE A 51 -8.77 -23.32 4.22
N ILE A 52 -7.71 -23.99 3.80
CA ILE A 52 -6.61 -23.33 3.07
C ILE A 52 -7.05 -23.02 1.64
N LEU A 53 -7.60 -23.99 0.92
CA LEU A 53 -8.10 -23.86 -0.44
C LEU A 53 -9.49 -24.46 -0.54
N ASP A 54 -10.46 -23.63 -0.90
CA ASP A 54 -11.81 -24.07 -1.30
C ASP A 54 -11.91 -23.97 -2.84
N ASP A 55 -11.88 -25.12 -3.49
CA ASP A 55 -11.92 -25.29 -4.93
C ASP A 55 -13.29 -25.82 -5.43
N ALA A 56 -14.33 -25.80 -4.60
CA ALA A 56 -15.64 -26.33 -4.91
C ALA A 56 -16.34 -25.65 -6.09
N LYS A 57 -15.90 -24.44 -6.49
CA LYS A 57 -16.52 -23.65 -7.58
C LYS A 57 -15.46 -23.11 -8.57
N PRO A 58 -14.77 -23.95 -9.35
CA PRO A 58 -13.81 -23.46 -10.34
C PRO A 58 -14.47 -22.56 -11.39
N PRO A 59 -13.81 -21.51 -11.91
CA PRO A 59 -12.45 -21.04 -11.57
C PRO A 59 -12.40 -20.10 -10.37
N PHE A 60 -13.47 -19.95 -9.62
CA PHE A 60 -13.59 -19.03 -8.49
C PHE A 60 -13.13 -19.71 -7.19
N TYR A 61 -11.83 -19.84 -7.02
CA TYR A 61 -11.22 -20.40 -5.83
C TYR A 61 -11.25 -19.42 -4.66
N ARG A 62 -11.34 -19.95 -3.43
CA ARG A 62 -11.25 -19.18 -2.20
C ARG A 62 -10.08 -19.69 -1.37
N TRP A 63 -9.18 -18.79 -1.01
CA TRP A 63 -8.01 -19.08 -0.19
C TRP A 63 -8.21 -18.65 1.24
N PHE A 64 -7.66 -19.41 2.18
CA PHE A 64 -7.63 -19.09 3.61
C PHE A 64 -9.01 -18.72 4.18
N VAL A 65 -10.01 -19.53 3.90
CA VAL A 65 -11.40 -19.27 4.28
C VAL A 65 -11.55 -19.15 5.79
N GLY A 66 -12.20 -18.07 6.23
CA GLY A 66 -12.41 -17.76 7.65
C GLY A 66 -11.18 -17.23 8.38
N GLY A 67 -10.03 -17.08 7.69
CA GLY A 67 -8.85 -16.44 8.24
C GLY A 67 -8.99 -14.91 8.32
N GLU A 68 -8.41 -14.31 9.36
CA GLU A 68 -8.36 -12.86 9.55
C GLU A 68 -6.93 -12.43 9.90
N ILE A 69 -6.41 -11.44 9.18
CA ILE A 69 -5.09 -10.84 9.42
C ILE A 69 -5.18 -9.32 9.43
N ASN A 70 -4.20 -8.66 10.04
CA ASN A 70 -3.93 -7.26 9.79
C ASN A 70 -2.68 -7.14 8.91
N GLY A 71 -2.84 -6.58 7.70
CA GLY A 71 -1.74 -6.43 6.75
C GLY A 71 -0.64 -5.50 7.25
N CYS A 72 -1.01 -4.42 7.94
CA CYS A 72 -0.04 -3.49 8.52
C CYS A 72 0.77 -4.14 9.66
N TYR A 73 0.12 -4.89 10.55
CA TYR A 73 0.81 -5.61 11.62
C TYR A 73 1.87 -6.56 11.05
N ASN A 74 1.50 -7.36 10.05
CA ASN A 74 2.43 -8.30 9.42
C ASN A 74 3.55 -7.62 8.63
N ALA A 75 3.31 -6.43 8.09
CA ALA A 75 4.30 -5.69 7.30
C ALA A 75 5.24 -4.84 8.17
N VAL A 76 4.83 -4.43 9.36
CA VAL A 76 5.55 -3.42 10.16
C VAL A 76 5.70 -3.85 11.62
N ASP A 77 4.58 -3.99 12.35
CA ASP A 77 4.61 -4.09 13.82
C ASP A 77 5.32 -5.36 14.31
N CYS A 78 5.06 -6.50 13.69
CA CYS A 78 5.69 -7.77 14.04
C CYS A 78 7.22 -7.73 13.93
N HIS A 79 7.77 -6.92 13.00
CA HIS A 79 9.22 -6.76 12.86
C HIS A 79 9.81 -5.90 13.99
N VAL A 80 9.10 -4.87 14.43
CA VAL A 80 9.52 -4.04 15.57
C VAL A 80 9.48 -4.88 16.86
N GLU A 81 8.40 -5.64 17.09
CA GLU A 81 8.22 -6.54 18.23
C GLU A 81 9.28 -7.65 18.25
N ALA A 82 9.73 -8.11 17.07
CA ALA A 82 10.82 -9.09 16.94
C ALA A 82 12.22 -8.47 17.16
N GLY A 83 12.33 -7.19 17.56
CA GLY A 83 13.60 -6.51 17.81
C GLY A 83 14.31 -6.02 16.55
N HIS A 84 13.60 -5.88 15.44
CA HIS A 84 14.16 -5.41 14.16
C HIS A 84 13.81 -3.94 13.86
N GLY A 85 13.40 -3.15 14.87
CA GLY A 85 13.00 -1.77 14.73
C GLY A 85 14.02 -0.86 14.05
N ASP A 86 15.32 -1.09 14.29
CA ASP A 86 16.41 -0.30 13.71
C ASP A 86 16.76 -0.70 12.27
N ARG A 87 16.20 -1.78 11.73
CA ARG A 87 16.44 -2.16 10.33
C ARG A 87 15.74 -1.21 9.39
N THR A 88 16.35 -0.94 8.24
CA THR A 88 15.75 -0.14 7.18
C THR A 88 14.51 -0.87 6.61
N ALA A 89 13.36 -0.22 6.71
CA ALA A 89 12.09 -0.66 6.14
C ALA A 89 11.89 -0.06 4.72
N ILE A 90 12.28 1.21 4.52
CA ILE A 90 12.12 1.92 3.26
C ILE A 90 13.45 2.58 2.89
N ILE A 91 13.84 2.44 1.63
CA ILE A 91 14.87 3.27 0.99
C ILE A 91 14.14 4.17 0.01
N TYR A 92 14.08 5.47 0.33
CA TYR A 92 13.57 6.48 -0.57
C TYR A 92 14.72 7.11 -1.34
N ASP A 93 14.77 6.87 -2.65
CA ASP A 93 15.81 7.39 -3.54
C ASP A 93 15.16 8.16 -4.68
N SER A 94 15.37 9.47 -4.72
CA SER A 94 14.78 10.36 -5.72
C SER A 94 15.87 11.16 -6.43
N ALA A 95 16.22 10.72 -7.62
CA ALA A 95 17.17 11.43 -8.47
C ALA A 95 16.73 12.85 -8.87
N ILE A 96 15.39 13.10 -8.91
CA ILE A 96 14.83 14.40 -9.31
C ILE A 96 15.13 15.49 -8.26
N ILE A 97 15.09 15.14 -6.98
CA ILE A 97 15.37 16.09 -5.87
C ILE A 97 16.71 15.82 -5.20
N GLY A 98 17.47 14.83 -5.67
CA GLY A 98 18.78 14.51 -5.12
C GLY A 98 18.75 13.99 -3.68
N VAL A 99 17.65 13.37 -3.24
CA VAL A 99 17.46 12.89 -1.87
C VAL A 99 17.55 11.37 -1.84
N LYS A 100 18.27 10.85 -0.84
CA LYS A 100 18.26 9.44 -0.48
C LYS A 100 18.11 9.30 1.03
N GLU A 101 17.00 8.69 1.44
CA GLU A 101 16.64 8.50 2.84
C GLU A 101 16.46 7.03 3.17
N TYR A 102 16.80 6.67 4.40
CA TYR A 102 16.62 5.33 4.95
C TYR A 102 15.69 5.47 6.15
N ILE A 103 14.52 4.86 6.06
CA ILE A 103 13.49 4.90 7.10
C ILE A 103 13.45 3.54 7.77
N SER A 104 13.65 3.50 9.08
CA SER A 104 13.62 2.28 9.87
C SER A 104 12.20 1.75 10.08
N TYR A 105 12.07 0.48 10.51
CA TYR A 105 10.77 -0.07 10.88
C TYR A 105 10.13 0.67 12.05
N ALA A 106 10.90 1.11 13.03
CA ALA A 106 10.39 1.88 14.17
C ALA A 106 9.84 3.24 13.76
N GLU A 107 10.56 3.97 12.87
CA GLU A 107 10.09 5.24 12.31
C GLU A 107 8.82 5.04 11.46
N LEU A 108 8.80 4.01 10.61
CA LEU A 108 7.63 3.69 9.80
C LEU A 108 6.42 3.35 10.67
N GLN A 109 6.61 2.57 11.75
CA GLN A 109 5.55 2.23 12.69
C GLN A 109 4.94 3.49 13.33
N ASP A 110 5.77 4.44 13.77
CA ASP A 110 5.33 5.69 14.37
C ASP A 110 4.56 6.56 13.36
N TRP A 111 5.07 6.71 12.14
CA TRP A 111 4.39 7.48 11.10
C TRP A 111 3.04 6.88 10.72
N VAL A 112 2.99 5.57 10.57
CA VAL A 112 1.74 4.84 10.26
C VAL A 112 0.75 4.95 11.41
N ALA A 113 1.19 4.87 12.66
CA ALA A 113 0.33 5.00 13.82
C ALA A 113 -0.30 6.40 13.90
N ARG A 114 0.49 7.44 13.72
CA ARG A 114 -0.01 8.84 13.69
C ARG A 114 -0.97 9.08 12.53
N CYS A 115 -0.65 8.59 11.34
CA CYS A 115 -1.55 8.71 10.19
C CYS A 115 -2.87 7.98 10.43
N ALA A 116 -2.82 6.77 11.00
CA ALA A 116 -4.02 6.00 11.34
C ALA A 116 -4.90 6.72 12.38
N ASP A 117 -4.29 7.36 13.38
CA ASP A 117 -5.00 8.15 14.37
C ASP A 117 -5.72 9.35 13.72
N VAL A 118 -5.06 10.08 12.82
CA VAL A 118 -5.69 11.15 12.04
C VAL A 118 -6.89 10.64 11.25
N LEU A 119 -6.77 9.47 10.60
CA LEU A 119 -7.89 8.87 9.87
C LEU A 119 -9.08 8.56 10.79
N LEU A 120 -8.83 7.93 11.95
CA LEU A 120 -9.85 7.61 12.94
C LEU A 120 -10.54 8.85 13.49
N GLN A 121 -9.78 9.90 13.84
CA GLN A 121 -10.32 11.18 14.34
C GLN A 121 -11.22 11.88 13.32
N ASN A 122 -11.02 11.59 12.02
CA ASN A 122 -11.83 12.11 10.92
C ASN A 122 -12.91 11.11 10.44
N GLY A 123 -13.27 10.13 11.28
CA GLY A 123 -14.40 9.24 11.07
C GLY A 123 -14.17 8.13 10.04
N ILE A 124 -12.93 7.85 9.67
CA ILE A 124 -12.59 6.70 8.83
C ILE A 124 -12.53 5.45 9.72
N THR A 125 -13.28 4.43 9.35
CA THR A 125 -13.40 3.17 10.11
C THR A 125 -13.25 1.96 9.20
N TYR A 126 -13.35 0.76 9.79
CA TYR A 126 -13.29 -0.50 9.05
C TYR A 126 -14.24 -0.51 7.84
N GLY A 127 -13.75 -0.89 6.69
CA GLY A 127 -14.51 -1.00 5.43
C GLY A 127 -14.75 0.32 4.71
N ASP A 128 -14.43 1.48 5.30
CA ASP A 128 -14.49 2.76 4.60
C ASP A 128 -13.47 2.86 3.49
N ARG A 129 -13.82 3.55 2.41
CA ARG A 129 -12.92 3.75 1.26
C ARG A 129 -12.21 5.08 1.38
N VAL A 130 -10.91 5.06 1.07
CA VAL A 130 -10.01 6.21 1.03
C VAL A 130 -9.29 6.21 -0.32
N ILE A 131 -9.33 7.29 -1.06
CA ILE A 131 -8.49 7.47 -2.25
C ILE A 131 -7.15 8.06 -1.84
N ILE A 132 -6.06 7.48 -2.36
CA ILE A 132 -4.71 7.99 -2.20
C ILE A 132 -4.23 8.47 -3.57
N TYR A 133 -4.17 9.80 -3.75
CA TYR A 133 -3.67 10.45 -4.96
C TYR A 133 -2.37 11.18 -4.64
N MET A 134 -1.27 10.45 -4.64
CA MET A 134 0.04 10.93 -4.21
C MET A 134 1.14 10.56 -5.21
N PRO A 135 2.23 11.31 -5.27
CA PRO A 135 3.43 10.88 -5.97
C PRO A 135 4.11 9.74 -5.19
N MET A 136 5.14 9.12 -5.80
CA MET A 136 5.93 8.05 -5.17
C MET A 136 6.86 8.62 -4.10
N ILE A 137 6.30 8.90 -2.93
CA ILE A 137 6.98 9.39 -1.72
C ILE A 137 6.65 8.49 -0.53
N PRO A 138 7.46 8.47 0.53
CA PRO A 138 7.21 7.61 1.70
C PRO A 138 5.83 7.78 2.31
N GLN A 139 5.28 9.00 2.31
CA GLN A 139 3.95 9.32 2.84
C GLN A 139 2.82 8.56 2.12
N ALA A 140 3.01 8.22 0.83
CA ALA A 140 2.03 7.40 0.11
C ALA A 140 1.95 5.98 0.68
N LEU A 141 3.09 5.37 1.01
CA LEU A 141 3.14 4.05 1.65
C LEU A 141 2.60 4.12 3.09
N VAL A 142 2.93 5.17 3.82
CA VAL A 142 2.38 5.42 5.17
C VAL A 142 0.85 5.48 5.12
N ALA A 143 0.27 6.19 4.17
CA ALA A 143 -1.18 6.28 4.00
C ALA A 143 -1.82 4.92 3.69
N MET A 144 -1.19 4.10 2.81
CA MET A 144 -1.66 2.74 2.52
C MET A 144 -1.65 1.85 3.76
N LEU A 145 -0.54 1.86 4.51
CA LEU A 145 -0.38 1.07 5.72
C LEU A 145 -1.30 1.55 6.85
N ALA A 146 -1.55 2.86 6.97
CA ALA A 146 -2.49 3.41 7.93
C ALA A 146 -3.93 2.94 7.65
N CYS A 147 -4.36 2.94 6.39
CA CYS A 147 -5.65 2.36 6.00
C CYS A 147 -5.71 0.86 6.34
N ALA A 148 -4.68 0.09 6.00
CA ALA A 148 -4.61 -1.33 6.31
C ALA A 148 -4.64 -1.59 7.83
N ARG A 149 -4.02 -0.74 8.64
CA ARG A 149 -3.99 -0.84 10.11
C ARG A 149 -5.37 -0.78 10.73
N ILE A 150 -6.23 0.13 10.25
CA ILE A 150 -7.59 0.32 10.76
C ILE A 150 -8.64 -0.49 10.00
N GLY A 151 -8.24 -1.28 9.00
CA GLY A 151 -9.14 -2.08 8.16
C GLY A 151 -9.94 -1.25 7.15
N ALA A 152 -9.51 -0.02 6.84
CA ALA A 152 -10.07 0.76 5.76
C ALA A 152 -9.56 0.27 4.39
N VAL A 153 -10.35 0.47 3.35
CA VAL A 153 -10.01 0.10 1.97
C VAL A 153 -9.38 1.30 1.28
N HIS A 154 -8.12 1.19 0.87
CA HIS A 154 -7.48 2.24 0.09
C HIS A 154 -7.50 1.96 -1.41
N SER A 155 -7.74 3.00 -2.21
CA SER A 155 -7.63 2.99 -3.67
C SER A 155 -6.52 3.96 -4.08
N VAL A 156 -5.39 3.39 -4.53
CA VAL A 156 -4.25 4.21 -4.99
C VAL A 156 -4.47 4.61 -6.43
N VAL A 157 -4.47 5.91 -6.67
CA VAL A 157 -4.59 6.50 -8.00
C VAL A 157 -3.25 7.11 -8.39
N PHE A 158 -2.80 6.80 -9.59
CA PHE A 158 -1.55 7.33 -10.11
C PHE A 158 -1.58 8.87 -10.16
N GLY A 159 -0.61 9.49 -9.49
CA GLY A 159 -0.48 10.93 -9.42
C GLY A 159 -0.03 11.50 -10.77
N GLY A 160 -0.95 12.03 -11.52
CA GLY A 160 -0.75 12.53 -12.89
C GLY A 160 -1.99 12.29 -13.75
N PHE A 161 -2.96 11.53 -13.25
CA PHE A 161 -4.25 11.40 -13.89
C PHE A 161 -4.97 12.75 -13.92
N ALA A 162 -5.62 13.04 -15.06
CA ALA A 162 -6.47 14.21 -15.22
C ALA A 162 -7.66 14.18 -14.26
N ALA A 163 -8.19 15.36 -13.92
CA ALA A 163 -9.31 15.52 -13.00
C ALA A 163 -10.54 14.65 -13.37
N ALA A 164 -10.86 14.54 -14.66
CA ALA A 164 -11.98 13.71 -15.13
C ALA A 164 -11.80 12.21 -14.85
N GLU A 165 -10.57 11.68 -14.92
CA GLU A 165 -10.30 10.28 -14.59
C GLU A 165 -10.32 10.05 -13.08
N LEU A 166 -9.88 11.02 -12.29
CA LEU A 166 -9.99 10.95 -10.83
C LEU A 166 -11.47 11.04 -10.40
N ALA A 167 -12.29 11.89 -11.05
CA ALA A 167 -13.72 12.00 -10.76
C ALA A 167 -14.47 10.67 -10.95
N LYS A 168 -14.17 9.93 -12.04
CA LYS A 168 -14.75 8.58 -12.24
C LYS A 168 -14.40 7.61 -11.11
N ARG A 169 -13.17 7.68 -10.58
CA ARG A 169 -12.74 6.83 -9.46
C ARG A 169 -13.40 7.25 -8.15
N ILE A 170 -13.64 8.54 -7.96
CA ILE A 170 -14.42 9.06 -6.83
C ILE A 170 -15.85 8.51 -6.89
N ASP A 171 -16.49 8.57 -8.05
CA ASP A 171 -17.85 8.07 -8.22
C ASP A 171 -17.97 6.55 -8.05
N ASP A 172 -16.98 5.79 -8.54
CA ASP A 172 -16.95 4.34 -8.41
C ASP A 172 -16.70 3.89 -6.97
N ALA A 173 -15.67 4.45 -6.32
CA ALA A 173 -15.29 4.05 -4.97
C ALA A 173 -16.16 4.67 -3.87
N THR A 174 -16.81 5.79 -4.13
CA THR A 174 -17.55 6.60 -3.14
C THR A 174 -16.78 6.77 -1.82
N PRO A 175 -15.54 7.31 -1.87
CA PRO A 175 -14.68 7.39 -0.70
C PRO A 175 -15.14 8.44 0.30
N LYS A 176 -14.84 8.24 1.58
CA LYS A 176 -15.06 9.25 2.62
C LYS A 176 -13.96 10.32 2.65
N MET A 177 -12.77 10.00 2.16
CA MET A 177 -11.60 10.88 2.22
C MET A 177 -10.70 10.69 1.01
N ILE A 178 -10.03 11.76 0.60
CA ILE A 178 -8.87 11.74 -0.30
C ILE A 178 -7.62 12.11 0.50
N ILE A 179 -6.56 11.31 0.39
CA ILE A 179 -5.23 11.65 0.87
C ILE A 179 -4.37 12.04 -0.33
N THR A 180 -3.72 13.20 -0.25
CA THR A 180 -2.94 13.73 -1.37
C THR A 180 -1.70 14.46 -0.93
N ALA A 181 -0.82 14.81 -1.88
CA ALA A 181 0.25 15.77 -1.72
C ALA A 181 -0.08 17.07 -2.49
N SER A 182 0.53 18.17 -2.07
CA SER A 182 0.36 19.46 -2.75
C SER A 182 0.84 19.43 -4.21
N CYS A 183 1.88 18.63 -4.50
CA CYS A 183 2.42 18.50 -5.85
C CYS A 183 3.14 17.16 -6.08
N GLY A 184 3.24 16.78 -7.35
CA GLY A 184 4.18 15.80 -7.88
C GLY A 184 5.34 16.46 -8.63
N LEU A 185 6.38 15.67 -8.91
CA LEU A 185 7.51 16.09 -9.73
C LEU A 185 7.61 15.19 -10.95
N GLU A 186 7.72 15.79 -12.11
CA GLU A 186 8.06 15.16 -13.37
C GLU A 186 9.38 15.74 -13.90
N PRO A 187 10.06 15.09 -14.82
CA PRO A 187 11.25 15.67 -15.43
C PRO A 187 11.00 17.07 -15.95
N GLY A 188 11.69 18.07 -15.37
CA GLY A 188 11.63 19.46 -15.80
C GLY A 188 10.39 20.26 -15.34
N ARG A 189 9.46 19.68 -14.56
CA ARG A 189 8.29 20.44 -14.07
C ARG A 189 7.76 19.97 -12.73
N VAL A 190 7.17 20.92 -11.99
CA VAL A 190 6.34 20.64 -10.83
C VAL A 190 4.87 20.60 -11.26
N VAL A 191 4.16 19.54 -10.88
CA VAL A 191 2.73 19.37 -11.18
C VAL A 191 1.95 19.61 -9.89
N ALA A 192 1.17 20.68 -9.84
CA ALA A 192 0.28 20.97 -8.71
C ALA A 192 -0.88 19.96 -8.70
N TYR A 193 -1.03 19.19 -7.60
CA TYR A 193 -2.08 18.18 -7.49
C TYR A 193 -3.38 18.74 -6.93
N LYS A 194 -3.30 19.72 -6.05
CA LYS A 194 -4.50 20.27 -5.40
C LYS A 194 -5.55 20.80 -6.40
N PRO A 195 -5.21 21.58 -7.45
CA PRO A 195 -6.18 21.99 -8.44
C PRO A 195 -6.85 20.80 -9.16
N LEU A 196 -6.10 19.74 -9.49
CA LEU A 196 -6.65 18.54 -10.13
C LEU A 196 -7.66 17.81 -9.23
N ILE A 197 -7.41 17.81 -7.91
CA ILE A 197 -8.32 17.21 -6.92
C ILE A 197 -9.57 18.07 -6.77
N ASP A 198 -9.43 19.40 -6.70
CA ASP A 198 -10.56 20.31 -6.58
C ASP A 198 -11.49 20.17 -7.78
N ASP A 199 -10.93 20.19 -9.00
CA ASP A 199 -11.65 19.97 -10.24
C ASP A 199 -12.32 18.58 -10.27
N ALA A 200 -11.64 17.53 -9.80
CA ALA A 200 -12.19 16.19 -9.77
C ALA A 200 -13.38 16.07 -8.81
N ILE A 201 -13.29 16.68 -7.62
CA ILE A 201 -14.40 16.73 -6.64
C ILE A 201 -15.59 17.55 -7.21
N GLU A 202 -15.31 18.61 -7.96
CA GLU A 202 -16.37 19.38 -8.60
C GLU A 202 -17.08 18.56 -9.69
N LEU A 203 -16.33 17.85 -10.52
CA LEU A 203 -16.82 17.01 -11.61
C LEU A 203 -17.56 15.76 -11.15
N SER A 204 -17.20 15.20 -9.99
CA SER A 204 -17.79 13.96 -9.47
C SER A 204 -19.22 14.16 -8.96
N ALA A 205 -20.06 13.13 -9.12
CA ALA A 205 -21.40 13.08 -8.52
C ALA A 205 -21.30 12.89 -7.00
N HIS A 206 -20.40 12.00 -6.54
CA HIS A 206 -20.11 11.80 -5.12
C HIS A 206 -19.23 12.94 -4.60
N LYS A 207 -19.70 13.62 -3.53
CA LYS A 207 -18.94 14.74 -2.93
C LYS A 207 -18.06 14.26 -1.79
N ILE A 208 -16.87 14.83 -1.73
CA ILE A 208 -15.86 14.52 -0.72
C ILE A 208 -15.81 15.67 0.29
N ASP A 209 -16.04 15.36 1.55
CA ASP A 209 -16.03 16.34 2.64
C ASP A 209 -14.66 16.48 3.31
N ASN A 210 -13.74 15.53 3.08
CA ASN A 210 -12.44 15.47 3.75
C ASN A 210 -11.31 15.22 2.75
N VAL A 211 -10.33 16.13 2.72
CA VAL A 211 -9.07 15.99 1.98
C VAL A 211 -7.90 16.13 2.96
N LEU A 212 -7.10 15.10 3.09
CA LEU A 212 -5.87 15.12 3.90
C LEU A 212 -4.68 15.44 3.00
N LEU A 213 -4.05 16.58 3.20
CA LEU A 213 -3.06 17.16 2.31
C LEU A 213 -1.66 17.20 2.93
N TYR A 214 -0.71 16.49 2.32
CA TYR A 214 0.71 16.61 2.62
C TYR A 214 1.32 17.78 1.84
N GLN A 215 1.77 18.81 2.54
CA GLN A 215 2.39 20.00 1.94
C GLN A 215 3.86 19.73 1.60
N ARG A 216 4.21 19.80 0.33
CA ARG A 216 5.59 19.70 -0.14
C ARG A 216 6.22 21.07 -0.31
N GLU A 217 7.49 21.23 0.11
CA GLU A 217 8.18 22.52 0.12
C GLU A 217 8.33 23.17 -1.27
N MET A 218 8.45 22.38 -2.33
CA MET A 218 8.66 22.88 -3.68
C MET A 218 7.40 23.50 -4.31
N CYS A 219 6.21 23.22 -3.78
CA CYS A 219 4.97 23.83 -4.24
C CYS A 219 3.88 23.61 -3.17
N LYS A 220 3.65 24.61 -2.34
CA LYS A 220 2.56 24.58 -1.35
C LYS A 220 1.23 24.90 -2.01
N ALA A 221 0.18 24.21 -1.58
CA ALA A 221 -1.16 24.41 -2.05
C ALA A 221 -1.99 25.24 -1.05
N ALA A 222 -2.91 26.07 -1.55
CA ALA A 222 -3.93 26.68 -0.74
C ALA A 222 -4.91 25.61 -0.22
N MET A 223 -5.35 25.76 1.02
CA MET A 223 -6.28 24.86 1.67
C MET A 223 -7.68 25.50 1.75
N ILE A 224 -8.70 24.68 1.65
CA ILE A 224 -10.09 25.07 1.86
C ILE A 224 -10.45 24.68 3.31
N ASP A 225 -10.58 25.65 4.19
CA ASP A 225 -10.71 25.46 5.65
C ASP A 225 -11.85 24.52 6.06
N SER A 226 -12.93 24.46 5.28
CA SER A 226 -14.09 23.59 5.57
C SER A 226 -13.92 22.13 5.17
N ARG A 227 -12.82 21.79 4.45
CA ARG A 227 -12.63 20.47 3.82
C ARG A 227 -11.21 19.91 3.98
N ASP A 228 -10.20 20.77 3.88
CA ASP A 228 -8.81 20.35 3.75
C ASP A 228 -8.11 20.37 5.11
N MET A 229 -7.37 19.31 5.40
CA MET A 229 -6.59 19.13 6.63
C MET A 229 -5.14 18.87 6.29
N GLY A 230 -4.21 19.35 7.11
CA GLY A 230 -2.78 19.08 6.96
C GLY A 230 -2.43 17.67 7.43
N LEU A 231 -1.68 16.96 6.62
CA LEU A 231 -0.93 15.76 7.05
C LEU A 231 0.45 16.24 7.48
N GLY A 232 0.64 16.40 8.80
CA GLY A 232 1.87 16.86 9.44
C GLY A 232 2.79 15.76 9.86
#